data_5acc7a3c8247770f01065f194cfebdde
#
_entry.id   5acc7a3c8247770f01065f194cfebdde
#
_cell.length_a   1.000
_cell.length_b   1.000
_cell.length_c   1.000
_cell.angle_alpha   90.00
_cell.angle_beta   90.00
_cell.angle_gamma   90.00
#
_symmetry.space_group_name_H-M   'P 1'
#
loop_
_entity.id
_entity.type
_entity.pdbx_description
1 polymer ?
#
loop_
_entity_poly.entity_id
_entity_poly.type
_entity_poly.pdbx_seq_one_letter_code
_entity_poly.pdbx_strand_id
1 'polypeptide(L)'
;MIFADINNEIKKYLNRDEINYLDEYIGFPECLVDRIVIPNNNENVLGIRVEKYCQWVIQKNAFKGDISNIEAANFAGDLNSYIERSIFTLNTVYAMTAYFGKLRGYTSIAESINDKCIYDLVKESESKIAVKYNFDEKSNLGYIEKND
;
A
#
# COMPACT_ATOMS: atom_id res chain seq x y z
N MET A 1 3.20 4.37 -12.69
CA MET A 1 3.83 3.64 -13.81
C MET A 1 2.80 2.90 -14.65
N ILE A 2 1.96 2.02 -14.09
CA ILE A 2 0.95 1.24 -14.85
C ILE A 2 -0.06 2.15 -15.60
N PHE A 3 -0.53 3.23 -15.00
CA PHE A 3 -1.53 4.11 -15.62
C PHE A 3 -0.96 4.98 -16.74
N ALA A 4 0.32 5.36 -16.67
CA ALA A 4 0.99 6.04 -17.78
C ALA A 4 1.10 5.13 -19.00
N ASP A 5 1.35 3.83 -18.78
CA ASP A 5 1.42 2.83 -19.85
C ASP A 5 0.03 2.60 -20.47
N ILE A 6 -1.04 2.57 -19.67
CA ILE A 6 -2.43 2.46 -20.14
C ILE A 6 -2.81 3.68 -21.00
N ASN A 7 -2.52 4.90 -20.55
CA ASN A 7 -2.79 6.11 -21.31
C ASN A 7 -2.07 6.09 -22.67
N ASN A 8 -0.79 5.74 -22.67
CA ASN A 8 0.00 5.63 -23.90
C ASN A 8 -0.53 4.55 -24.83
N GLU A 9 -1.00 3.41 -24.27
CA GLU A 9 -1.59 2.34 -25.08
C GLU A 9 -2.90 2.76 -25.73
N ILE A 10 -3.79 3.41 -24.99
CA ILE A 10 -5.05 3.93 -25.50
C ILE A 10 -4.82 4.91 -26.66
N LYS A 11 -3.86 5.82 -26.54
CA LYS A 11 -3.54 6.83 -27.57
C LYS A 11 -3.14 6.25 -28.91
N LYS A 12 -2.66 5.01 -28.97
CA LYS A 12 -2.32 4.35 -30.24
C LYS A 12 -3.53 4.06 -31.12
N TYR A 13 -4.72 4.01 -30.54
CA TYR A 13 -5.98 3.66 -31.22
C TYR A 13 -6.88 4.88 -31.47
N LEU A 14 -6.44 6.08 -31.06
CA LEU A 14 -7.21 7.32 -31.16
C LEU A 14 -6.68 8.21 -32.25
N ASN A 15 -7.59 8.97 -32.93
CA ASN A 15 -7.21 10.04 -33.81
C ASN A 15 -6.80 11.30 -33.02
N ARG A 16 -6.36 12.35 -33.72
CA ARG A 16 -5.80 13.56 -33.10
C ARG A 16 -6.81 14.29 -32.22
N ASP A 17 -8.06 14.38 -32.64
CA ASP A 17 -9.11 15.12 -31.90
C ASP A 17 -9.53 14.34 -30.65
N GLU A 18 -9.58 13.02 -30.73
CA GLU A 18 -9.83 12.13 -29.62
C GLU A 18 -8.67 12.15 -28.59
N ILE A 19 -7.41 12.22 -29.05
CA ILE A 19 -6.25 12.39 -28.16
C ILE A 19 -6.34 13.74 -27.42
N ASN A 20 -6.68 14.82 -28.12
CA ASN A 20 -6.84 16.14 -27.49
C ASN A 20 -7.95 16.10 -26.42
N TYR A 21 -9.07 15.46 -26.71
CA TYR A 21 -10.17 15.28 -25.76
C TYR A 21 -9.72 14.44 -24.55
N LEU A 22 -9.01 13.33 -24.79
CA LEU A 22 -8.48 12.49 -23.72
C LEU A 22 -7.56 13.29 -22.79
N ASP A 23 -6.63 14.06 -23.36
CA ASP A 23 -5.65 14.84 -22.60
C ASP A 23 -6.30 16.00 -21.82
N GLU A 24 -7.39 16.54 -22.31
CA GLU A 24 -8.08 17.65 -21.66
C GLU A 24 -9.07 17.20 -20.58
N TYR A 25 -9.82 16.12 -20.84
CA TYR A 25 -10.97 15.76 -19.99
C TYR A 25 -10.84 14.45 -19.23
N ILE A 26 -9.90 13.57 -19.59
CA ILE A 26 -9.78 12.25 -18.95
C ILE A 26 -8.52 12.17 -18.10
N GLY A 27 -8.69 12.01 -16.80
CA GLY A 27 -7.59 11.82 -15.85
C GLY A 27 -7.26 10.35 -15.65
N PHE A 28 -5.96 10.06 -15.41
CA PHE A 28 -5.45 8.74 -15.06
C PHE A 28 -4.73 8.83 -13.71
N PRO A 29 -5.45 9.03 -12.59
CA PRO A 29 -4.83 9.13 -11.28
C PRO A 29 -4.24 7.79 -10.86
N GLU A 30 -2.98 7.81 -10.43
CA GLU A 30 -2.38 6.68 -9.75
C GLU A 30 -2.95 6.54 -8.35
N CYS A 31 -2.93 5.32 -7.82
CA CYS A 31 -3.34 5.08 -6.44
C CYS A 31 -2.43 4.07 -5.74
N LEU A 32 -2.37 4.22 -4.43
CA LEU A 32 -1.80 3.25 -3.50
C LEU A 32 -2.94 2.60 -2.73
N VAL A 33 -3.01 1.28 -2.75
CA VAL A 33 -3.87 0.50 -1.87
C VAL A 33 -2.99 -0.36 -1.00
N ASP A 34 -3.03 -0.11 0.30
CA ASP A 34 -2.30 -0.88 1.30
C ASP A 34 -3.33 -1.59 2.19
N ARG A 35 -3.44 -2.90 2.01
CA ARG A 35 -4.40 -3.74 2.71
C ARG A 35 -3.91 -5.18 2.78
N ILE A 36 -3.97 -5.77 3.97
CA ILE A 36 -3.57 -7.15 4.15
C ILE A 36 -4.74 -8.07 3.83
N VAL A 37 -4.46 -9.03 2.95
CA VAL A 37 -5.37 -10.11 2.60
C VAL A 37 -4.96 -11.35 3.38
N ILE A 38 -5.87 -11.88 4.19
CA ILE A 38 -5.64 -13.08 4.99
C ILE A 38 -6.04 -14.30 4.14
N PRO A 39 -5.20 -15.35 4.09
CA PRO A 39 -5.57 -16.58 3.40
C PRO A 39 -6.93 -17.10 3.86
N ASN A 40 -7.80 -17.35 2.93
CA ASN A 40 -9.16 -17.84 3.19
C ASN A 40 -9.24 -19.31 2.77
N ASN A 41 -9.40 -20.21 3.75
CA ASN A 41 -9.57 -21.64 3.52
C ASN A 41 -11.04 -22.02 3.27
N ASN A 42 -11.93 -21.05 3.06
CA ASN A 42 -13.33 -21.29 2.85
C ASN A 42 -13.62 -21.82 1.44
N GLU A 43 -14.67 -22.60 1.30
CA GLU A 43 -15.16 -23.15 0.03
C GLU A 43 -15.65 -22.08 -0.95
N ASN A 44 -15.89 -20.85 -0.47
CA ASN A 44 -16.28 -19.72 -1.32
C ASN A 44 -15.06 -19.09 -2.00
N VAL A 45 -14.84 -19.46 -3.26
CA VAL A 45 -13.74 -19.00 -4.10
C VAL A 45 -13.70 -17.46 -4.29
N LEU A 46 -14.85 -16.80 -4.19
CA LEU A 46 -14.99 -15.35 -4.33
C LEU A 46 -14.90 -14.61 -2.99
N GLY A 47 -14.86 -15.34 -1.87
CA GLY A 47 -14.74 -14.75 -0.54
C GLY A 47 -13.32 -14.30 -0.25
N ILE A 48 -13.12 -13.00 0.01
CA ILE A 48 -11.83 -12.45 0.43
C ILE A 48 -11.93 -12.01 1.88
N ARG A 49 -11.03 -12.52 2.71
CA ARG A 49 -10.87 -12.08 4.10
C ARG A 49 -9.78 -11.03 4.18
N VAL A 50 -10.09 -9.88 4.77
CA VAL A 50 -9.15 -8.75 4.89
C VAL A 50 -9.16 -8.22 6.31
N GLU A 51 -8.06 -7.59 6.70
CA GLU A 51 -8.00 -6.84 7.96
C GLU A 51 -8.83 -5.56 7.89
N LYS A 52 -9.17 -5.02 9.07
CA LYS A 52 -9.91 -3.74 9.17
C LYS A 52 -9.11 -2.57 8.58
N TYR A 53 -7.78 -2.63 8.71
CA TYR A 53 -6.94 -1.59 8.16
C TYR A 53 -6.99 -1.58 6.62
N CYS A 54 -7.15 -0.39 6.09
CA CYS A 54 -7.08 -0.12 4.67
C CYS A 54 -6.56 1.31 4.47
N GLN A 55 -5.46 1.46 3.78
CA GLN A 55 -5.03 2.75 3.27
C GLN A 55 -5.25 2.78 1.76
N TRP A 56 -6.14 3.65 1.32
CA TRP A 56 -6.38 3.90 -0.09
C TRP A 56 -6.11 5.37 -0.38
N VAL A 57 -5.01 5.64 -1.08
CA VAL A 57 -4.58 7.00 -1.44
C VAL A 57 -4.62 7.15 -2.95
N ILE A 58 -5.25 8.22 -3.42
CA ILE A 58 -5.40 8.51 -4.84
C ILE A 58 -4.71 9.84 -5.15
N GLN A 59 -3.96 9.89 -6.24
CA GLN A 59 -3.26 11.07 -6.70
C GLN A 59 -4.25 12.15 -7.15
N LYS A 60 -4.35 13.22 -6.36
CA LYS A 60 -5.31 14.29 -6.58
C LYS A 60 -5.06 15.07 -7.88
N ASN A 61 -3.80 15.35 -8.18
CA ASN A 61 -3.39 16.25 -9.27
C ASN A 61 -3.61 15.67 -10.69
N ALA A 62 -3.90 14.36 -10.78
CA ALA A 62 -4.15 13.69 -12.06
C ALA A 62 -5.63 13.62 -12.44
N PHE A 63 -6.52 14.11 -11.57
CA PHE A 63 -7.93 14.25 -11.91
C PHE A 63 -8.14 15.41 -12.92
N LYS A 64 -9.12 15.23 -13.78
CA LYS A 64 -9.64 16.26 -14.68
C LYS A 64 -11.08 16.57 -14.25
N GLY A 65 -11.34 17.83 -13.89
CA GLY A 65 -12.64 18.22 -13.34
C GLY A 65 -12.81 18.00 -11.84
N ASP A 66 -14.05 17.98 -11.39
CA ASP A 66 -14.38 17.87 -9.97
C ASP A 66 -14.16 16.45 -9.44
N ILE A 67 -13.56 16.38 -8.27
CA ILE A 67 -13.31 15.09 -7.60
C ILE A 67 -14.55 14.73 -6.79
N SER A 68 -15.22 13.64 -7.17
CA SER A 68 -16.30 13.06 -6.36
C SER A 68 -15.77 12.55 -5.03
N ASN A 69 -16.56 12.69 -3.97
CA ASN A 69 -16.22 12.09 -2.70
C ASN A 69 -16.30 10.56 -2.80
N ILE A 70 -15.15 9.89 -2.66
CA ILE A 70 -15.06 8.43 -2.60
C ILE A 70 -14.84 8.07 -1.14
N GLU A 71 -15.81 7.41 -0.53
CA GLU A 71 -15.72 6.97 0.85
C GLU A 71 -14.50 6.07 1.04
N ALA A 72 -13.78 6.26 2.14
CA ALA A 72 -12.53 5.58 2.49
C ALA A 72 -11.30 5.88 1.60
N ALA A 73 -11.41 6.71 0.55
CA ALA A 73 -10.24 7.16 -0.21
C ALA A 73 -9.68 8.48 0.34
N ASN A 74 -8.36 8.56 0.41
CA ASN A 74 -7.63 9.78 0.71
C ASN A 74 -7.06 10.36 -0.58
N PHE A 75 -7.23 11.66 -0.81
CA PHE A 75 -6.69 12.33 -1.99
C PHE A 75 -5.42 13.09 -1.62
N ALA A 76 -4.29 12.73 -2.23
CA ALA A 76 -2.99 13.33 -1.96
C ALA A 76 -2.39 13.99 -3.21
N GLY A 77 -1.73 15.12 -3.03
CA GLY A 77 -0.98 15.79 -4.08
C GLY A 77 0.34 15.08 -4.40
N ASP A 78 0.98 14.49 -3.37
CA ASP A 78 2.18 13.69 -3.49
C ASP A 78 1.91 12.25 -3.07
N LEU A 79 1.78 11.36 -4.05
CA LEU A 79 1.57 9.93 -3.82
C LEU A 79 2.89 9.22 -3.47
N ASN A 80 4.04 9.73 -3.93
CA ASN A 80 5.32 9.06 -3.75
C ASN A 80 5.71 8.95 -2.28
N SER A 81 5.45 9.97 -1.47
CA SER A 81 5.71 9.92 -0.03
C SER A 81 4.92 8.82 0.67
N TYR A 82 3.70 8.54 0.23
CA TYR A 82 2.89 7.42 0.74
C TYR A 82 3.43 6.06 0.30
N ILE A 83 3.88 5.95 -0.96
CA ILE A 83 4.50 4.73 -1.49
C ILE A 83 5.80 4.42 -0.74
N GLU A 84 6.67 5.41 -0.60
CA GLU A 84 7.92 5.26 0.16
C GLU A 84 7.66 4.85 1.61
N ARG A 85 6.70 5.49 2.26
CA ARG A 85 6.31 5.12 3.62
C ARG A 85 5.85 3.68 3.69
N SER A 86 4.93 3.24 2.82
CA SER A 86 4.44 1.85 2.79
C SER A 86 5.58 0.85 2.58
N ILE A 87 6.50 1.11 1.64
CA ILE A 87 7.64 0.24 1.37
C ILE A 87 8.58 0.16 2.57
N PHE A 88 8.97 1.30 3.12
CA PHE A 88 10.01 1.34 4.16
C PHE A 88 9.50 0.99 5.56
N THR A 89 8.20 1.10 5.83
CA THR A 89 7.61 0.71 7.11
C THR A 89 6.97 -0.67 7.01
N LEU A 90 5.73 -0.75 6.59
CA LEU A 90 4.92 -1.97 6.62
C LEU A 90 5.58 -3.14 5.87
N ASN A 91 5.95 -2.93 4.60
CA ASN A 91 6.53 -4.01 3.79
C ASN A 91 7.89 -4.47 4.32
N THR A 92 8.71 -3.55 4.83
CA THR A 92 9.99 -3.90 5.45
C THR A 92 9.80 -4.74 6.71
N VAL A 93 8.86 -4.36 7.58
CA VAL A 93 8.52 -5.11 8.80
C VAL A 93 8.07 -6.53 8.47
N TYR A 94 7.17 -6.69 7.51
CA TYR A 94 6.73 -8.02 7.08
C TYR A 94 7.85 -8.85 6.48
N ALA A 95 8.68 -8.26 5.62
CA ALA A 95 9.81 -8.96 5.01
C ALA A 95 10.82 -9.41 6.08
N MET A 96 11.19 -8.54 7.00
CA MET A 96 12.11 -8.89 8.10
C MET A 96 11.54 -10.01 8.96
N THR A 97 10.27 -9.89 9.38
CA THR A 97 9.59 -10.90 10.19
C THR A 97 9.57 -12.25 9.47
N ALA A 98 9.26 -12.27 8.17
CA ALA A 98 9.21 -13.48 7.37
C ALA A 98 10.59 -14.13 7.21
N TYR A 99 11.64 -13.35 6.89
CA TYR A 99 12.98 -13.88 6.69
C TYR A 99 13.61 -14.41 7.99
N PHE A 100 13.54 -13.65 9.07
CA PHE A 100 14.06 -14.10 10.36
C PHE A 100 13.26 -15.26 10.95
N GLY A 101 11.94 -15.23 10.77
CA GLY A 101 11.07 -16.34 11.14
C GLY A 101 11.44 -17.63 10.40
N LYS A 102 11.64 -17.54 9.10
CA LYS A 102 12.06 -18.68 8.29
C LYS A 102 13.40 -19.25 8.72
N LEU A 103 14.37 -18.40 9.04
CA LEU A 103 15.68 -18.83 9.56
C LEU A 103 15.57 -19.57 10.91
N ARG A 104 14.55 -19.26 11.71
CA ARG A 104 14.28 -19.93 12.98
C ARG A 104 13.32 -21.12 12.89
N GLY A 105 12.83 -21.43 11.67
CA GLY A 105 11.97 -22.57 11.40
C GLY A 105 10.47 -22.29 11.56
N TYR A 106 10.06 -21.04 11.78
CA TYR A 106 8.65 -20.66 11.80
C TYR A 106 8.03 -20.74 10.42
N THR A 107 6.72 -20.99 10.37
CA THR A 107 5.98 -21.21 9.13
C THR A 107 5.05 -20.04 8.77
N SER A 108 4.79 -19.15 9.74
CA SER A 108 3.93 -17.99 9.55
C SER A 108 4.54 -16.72 10.16
N ILE A 109 4.07 -15.56 9.70
CA ILE A 109 4.43 -14.25 10.27
C ILE A 109 3.92 -14.13 11.71
N ALA A 110 2.72 -14.65 11.98
CA ALA A 110 2.12 -14.63 13.31
C ALA A 110 2.95 -15.41 14.32
N GLU A 111 3.49 -16.59 13.97
CA GLU A 111 4.42 -17.32 14.80
C GLU A 111 5.74 -16.56 15.01
N SER A 112 6.26 -16.00 13.89
CA SER A 112 7.56 -15.31 13.88
C SER A 112 7.56 -14.06 14.75
N ILE A 113 6.51 -13.26 14.75
CA ILE A 113 6.43 -12.01 15.50
C ILE A 113 6.27 -12.24 17.01
N ASN A 114 5.81 -13.43 17.44
CA ASN A 114 5.76 -13.82 18.85
C ASN A 114 7.14 -14.19 19.40
N ASP A 115 8.14 -14.41 18.55
CA ASP A 115 9.54 -14.56 19.00
C ASP A 115 10.09 -13.20 19.42
N LYS A 116 10.42 -13.07 20.70
CA LYS A 116 10.88 -11.81 21.30
C LYS A 116 12.09 -11.22 20.58
N CYS A 117 13.03 -12.04 20.13
CA CYS A 117 14.23 -11.55 19.45
C CYS A 117 13.87 -10.96 18.07
N ILE A 118 12.94 -11.59 17.34
CA ILE A 118 12.46 -11.11 16.05
C ILE A 118 11.68 -9.81 16.25
N TYR A 119 10.78 -9.79 17.22
CA TYR A 119 9.99 -8.61 17.57
C TYR A 119 10.87 -7.39 17.90
N ASP A 120 11.84 -7.58 18.82
CA ASP A 120 12.73 -6.51 19.25
C ASP A 120 13.57 -5.96 18.08
N LEU A 121 14.08 -6.84 17.21
CA LEU A 121 14.85 -6.45 16.01
C LEU A 121 14.00 -5.68 14.99
N VAL A 122 12.80 -6.14 14.73
CA VAL A 122 11.86 -5.50 13.82
C VAL A 122 11.47 -4.13 14.33
N LYS A 123 11.11 -4.02 15.60
CA LYS A 123 10.75 -2.76 16.26
C LYS A 123 11.88 -1.73 16.25
N GLU A 124 13.12 -2.17 16.55
CA GLU A 124 14.29 -1.30 16.47
C GLU A 124 14.53 -0.77 15.06
N SER A 125 14.37 -1.63 14.06
CA SER A 125 14.53 -1.26 12.65
C SER A 125 13.46 -0.28 12.20
N GLU A 126 12.20 -0.49 12.58
CA GLU A 126 11.08 0.41 12.29
C GLU A 126 11.33 1.81 12.89
N SER A 127 11.74 1.89 14.16
CA SER A 127 12.05 3.17 14.80
C SER A 127 13.18 3.93 14.10
N LYS A 128 14.21 3.25 13.64
CA LYS A 128 15.31 3.87 12.87
C LYS A 128 14.85 4.39 11.51
N ILE A 129 13.98 3.66 10.84
CA ILE A 129 13.38 4.08 9.56
C ILE A 129 12.50 5.30 9.77
N ALA A 130 11.63 5.29 10.78
CA ALA A 130 10.76 6.40 11.11
C ALA A 130 11.54 7.70 11.36
N VAL A 131 12.61 7.63 12.14
CA VAL A 131 13.51 8.77 12.39
C VAL A 131 14.18 9.27 11.10
N LYS A 132 14.73 8.35 10.29
CA LYS A 132 15.44 8.70 9.06
C LYS A 132 14.56 9.42 8.05
N TYR A 133 13.31 8.99 7.92
CA TYR A 133 12.36 9.53 6.93
C TYR A 133 11.36 10.51 7.52
N ASN A 134 11.51 10.87 8.81
CA ASN A 134 10.60 11.78 9.52
C ASN A 134 9.14 11.33 9.45
N PHE A 135 8.89 10.02 9.57
CA PHE A 135 7.55 9.46 9.64
C PHE A 135 6.97 9.59 11.06
N ASP A 136 5.67 9.81 11.18
CA ASP A 136 4.99 9.82 12.47
C ASP A 136 4.93 8.40 13.04
N GLU A 137 5.62 8.15 14.17
CA GLU A 137 5.66 6.85 14.85
C GLU A 137 4.27 6.31 15.21
N LYS A 138 3.31 7.19 15.53
CA LYS A 138 1.96 6.78 15.93
C LYS A 138 1.17 6.13 14.79
N SER A 139 1.50 6.45 13.55
CA SER A 139 0.82 5.85 12.39
C SER A 139 1.32 4.45 12.05
N ASN A 140 2.49 4.05 12.55
CA ASN A 140 3.18 2.83 12.15
C ASN A 140 3.01 1.67 13.15
N LEU A 141 3.00 1.96 14.47
CA LEU A 141 2.91 0.94 15.53
C LEU A 141 1.55 0.23 15.63
N GLY A 142 0.49 0.78 15.04
CA GLY A 142 -0.84 0.20 15.12
C GLY A 142 -1.02 -1.15 14.40
N TYR A 143 -0.03 -1.55 13.60
CA TYR A 143 -0.11 -2.78 12.78
C TYR A 143 0.36 -4.03 13.51
N ILE A 144 1.28 -3.89 14.47
CA ILE A 144 1.90 -5.02 15.17
C ILE A 144 1.16 -5.34 16.48
N GLU A 145 0.49 -4.35 17.09
CA GLU A 145 -0.08 -4.47 18.43
C GLU A 145 -1.52 -4.99 18.51
N LYS A 146 -2.21 -5.26 17.41
CA LYS A 146 -3.64 -5.60 17.42
C LYS A 146 -4.02 -6.81 16.59
N ASN A 147 -3.47 -7.95 16.91
CA ASN A 147 -4.07 -9.24 16.55
C ASN A 147 -4.15 -10.13 17.78
N ASP A 148 -4.97 -9.70 18.76
CA ASP A 148 -5.63 -10.58 19.72
C ASP A 148 -7.02 -10.94 19.21
#